data_ebdb357b330840ffba47370af655cc18
#
_entry.id   ebdb357b330840ffba47370af655cc18
#
_cell.length_a   1.000
_cell.length_b   1.000
_cell.length_c   1.000
_cell.angle_alpha   90.00
_cell.angle_beta   90.00
_cell.angle_gamma   90.00
#
_symmetry.space_group_name_H-M   'P 1'
#
loop_
_entity.id
_entity.type
_entity.pdbx_description
1 polymer ?
#
loop_
_entity_poly.entity_id
_entity_poly.type
_entity_poly.pdbx_seq_one_letter_code
_entity_poly.pdbx_strand_id
1 'polypeptide(L)'
;KIINADILKIDVDELINTEFEGRNVCVCANLPYYITTPILMKLLESRLPFEAITIMIQSEVADRLCAKAGKSDYGAITAILGYYGTVRRLFKVSAGSFVPAPKVDSAVIRIDLYREPKYTPRDETLMRNVIKAAFEMRRKTLQNALSAKLSGYTVTRKGDGLITAKEDGTTIQALASQF
;
A
#
# COMPACT_ATOMS: atom_id res chain seq x y z
N LYS A 1 -22.44 17.46 3.44
CA LYS A 1 -23.19 16.52 2.58
C LYS A 1 -22.97 15.09 3.08
N ILE A 2 -24.01 14.26 3.12
CA ILE A 2 -23.94 12.84 3.45
C ILE A 2 -24.22 12.04 2.18
N ILE A 3 -23.35 11.07 1.88
CA ILE A 3 -23.51 10.16 0.74
C ILE A 3 -23.60 8.74 1.31
N ASN A 4 -24.73 8.10 1.14
CA ASN A 4 -24.95 6.71 1.56
C ASN A 4 -24.63 5.78 0.40
N ALA A 5 -23.39 5.29 0.34
CA ALA A 5 -22.92 4.40 -0.72
C ALA A 5 -21.75 3.51 -0.26
N ASP A 6 -21.51 2.43 -0.99
CA ASP A 6 -20.35 1.58 -0.78
C ASP A 6 -19.09 2.26 -1.33
N ILE A 7 -18.13 2.57 -0.46
CA ILE A 7 -16.89 3.25 -0.82
C ILE A 7 -16.09 2.52 -1.92
N LEU A 8 -16.20 1.20 -2.01
CA LEU A 8 -15.52 0.42 -3.05
C LEU A 8 -16.18 0.57 -4.44
N LYS A 9 -17.44 1.05 -4.49
CA LYS A 9 -18.21 1.23 -5.74
C LYS A 9 -18.29 2.67 -6.20
N ILE A 10 -18.06 3.65 -5.31
CA ILE A 10 -18.10 5.07 -5.69
C ILE A 10 -16.91 5.38 -6.61
N ASP A 11 -17.12 6.25 -7.58
CA ASP A 11 -16.02 6.93 -8.26
C ASP A 11 -15.49 8.03 -7.35
N VAL A 12 -14.30 7.79 -6.78
CA VAL A 12 -13.67 8.73 -5.84
C VAL A 12 -13.16 9.97 -6.58
N ASP A 13 -12.72 9.82 -7.83
CA ASP A 13 -12.23 10.91 -8.66
C ASP A 13 -13.36 11.88 -8.99
N GLU A 14 -14.50 11.36 -9.44
CA GLU A 14 -15.70 12.15 -9.70
C GLU A 14 -16.16 12.87 -8.43
N LEU A 15 -16.21 12.16 -7.29
CA LEU A 15 -16.63 12.72 -6.02
C LEU A 15 -15.74 13.90 -5.58
N ILE A 16 -14.42 13.73 -5.63
CA ILE A 16 -13.49 14.76 -5.19
C ILE A 16 -13.51 15.96 -6.14
N ASN A 17 -13.55 15.73 -7.43
CA ASN A 17 -13.60 16.81 -8.42
C ASN A 17 -14.90 17.63 -8.32
N THR A 18 -16.03 16.96 -8.03
CA THR A 18 -17.34 17.61 -7.93
C THR A 18 -17.53 18.37 -6.61
N GLU A 19 -17.11 17.77 -5.49
CA GLU A 19 -17.43 18.30 -4.16
C GLU A 19 -16.35 19.21 -3.58
N PHE A 20 -15.11 19.09 -4.05
CA PHE A 20 -13.97 19.80 -3.45
C PHE A 20 -13.30 20.81 -4.39
N GLU A 21 -13.62 20.86 -5.68
CA GLU A 21 -13.25 21.93 -6.63
C GLU A 21 -11.77 22.37 -6.55
N GLY A 22 -10.85 21.40 -6.57
CA GLY A 22 -9.41 21.68 -6.53
C GLY A 22 -8.86 22.08 -5.15
N ARG A 23 -9.65 21.96 -4.09
CA ARG A 23 -9.18 22.19 -2.71
C ARG A 23 -8.26 21.05 -2.26
N ASN A 24 -7.40 21.35 -1.30
CA ASN A 24 -6.63 20.33 -0.60
C ASN A 24 -7.57 19.42 0.19
N VAL A 25 -7.47 18.13 -0.03
CA VAL A 25 -8.34 17.13 0.60
C VAL A 25 -7.55 16.23 1.53
N CYS A 26 -8.07 16.05 2.75
CA CYS A 26 -7.61 15.02 3.68
C CYS A 26 -8.69 13.98 3.88
N VAL A 27 -8.30 12.72 3.91
CA VAL A 27 -9.20 11.62 4.26
C VAL A 27 -9.09 11.34 5.74
N CYS A 28 -10.24 11.28 6.44
CA CYS A 28 -10.32 10.83 7.83
C CYS A 28 -11.41 9.76 7.93
N ALA A 29 -11.04 8.53 8.32
CA ALA A 29 -11.99 7.43 8.33
C ALA A 29 -11.76 6.42 9.46
N ASN A 30 -12.87 5.91 10.01
CA ASN A 30 -12.89 4.68 10.79
C ASN A 30 -13.27 3.54 9.83
N LEU A 31 -12.30 2.69 9.49
CA LEU A 31 -12.50 1.66 8.47
C LEU A 31 -12.96 0.34 9.08
N PRO A 32 -13.92 -0.35 8.45
CA PRO A 32 -14.24 -1.73 8.79
C PRO A 32 -13.00 -2.62 8.61
N TYR A 33 -12.68 -3.45 9.60
CA TYR A 33 -11.42 -4.20 9.63
C TYR A 33 -11.22 -5.14 8.44
N TYR A 34 -12.30 -5.74 7.94
CA TYR A 34 -12.25 -6.73 6.86
C TYR A 34 -12.00 -6.14 5.47
N ILE A 35 -12.17 -4.82 5.27
CA ILE A 35 -11.97 -4.13 3.98
C ILE A 35 -10.97 -2.97 4.06
N THR A 36 -10.19 -2.88 5.13
CA THR A 36 -9.18 -1.81 5.31
C THR A 36 -8.22 -1.73 4.12
N THR A 37 -7.60 -2.84 3.72
CA THR A 37 -6.64 -2.86 2.62
C THR A 37 -7.26 -2.49 1.26
N PRO A 38 -8.40 -3.05 0.85
CA PRO A 38 -9.07 -2.64 -0.38
C PRO A 38 -9.40 -1.15 -0.44
N ILE A 39 -9.94 -0.58 0.64
CA ILE A 39 -10.26 0.86 0.69
C ILE A 39 -8.99 1.69 0.58
N LEU A 40 -7.96 1.35 1.36
CA LEU A 40 -6.70 2.07 1.34
C LEU A 40 -6.07 2.06 -0.06
N MET A 41 -6.02 0.89 -0.69
CA MET A 41 -5.49 0.77 -2.06
C MET A 41 -6.30 1.59 -3.06
N LYS A 42 -7.62 1.57 -2.99
CA LYS A 42 -8.47 2.40 -3.84
C LYS A 42 -8.15 3.89 -3.72
N LEU A 43 -7.99 4.39 -2.50
CA LEU A 43 -7.64 5.80 -2.25
C LEU A 43 -6.23 6.16 -2.76
N LEU A 44 -5.27 5.25 -2.65
CA LEU A 44 -3.90 5.47 -3.12
C LEU A 44 -3.79 5.40 -4.65
N GLU A 45 -4.51 4.48 -5.26
CA GLU A 45 -4.49 4.25 -6.72
C GLU A 45 -5.27 5.32 -7.51
N SER A 46 -6.20 6.04 -6.88
CA SER A 46 -6.93 7.16 -7.50
C SER A 46 -6.02 8.34 -7.88
N ARG A 47 -4.83 8.43 -7.29
CA ARG A 47 -3.87 9.54 -7.50
C ARG A 47 -4.45 10.94 -7.28
N LEU A 48 -5.54 11.01 -6.54
CA LEU A 48 -6.10 12.28 -6.14
C LEU A 48 -5.11 13.05 -5.26
N PRO A 49 -5.12 14.37 -5.29
CA PRO A 49 -4.20 15.23 -4.54
C PRO A 49 -4.56 15.26 -3.05
N PHE A 50 -4.67 14.08 -2.43
CA PHE A 50 -4.81 14.01 -0.98
C PHE A 50 -3.52 14.46 -0.31
N GLU A 51 -3.63 15.36 0.66
CA GLU A 51 -2.48 15.71 1.50
C GLU A 51 -2.15 14.58 2.48
N ALA A 52 -3.18 13.99 3.06
CA ALA A 52 -3.02 12.92 4.03
C ALA A 52 -4.25 12.02 4.11
N ILE A 53 -4.01 10.77 4.51
CA ILE A 53 -5.04 9.79 4.87
C ILE A 53 -4.83 9.41 6.33
N THR A 54 -5.79 9.75 7.19
CA THR A 54 -5.80 9.39 8.60
C THR A 54 -6.90 8.36 8.83
N ILE A 55 -6.53 7.17 9.27
CA ILE A 55 -7.47 6.05 9.43
C ILE A 55 -7.31 5.36 10.78
N MET A 56 -8.43 4.88 11.31
CA MET A 56 -8.45 3.98 12.45
C MET A 56 -8.67 2.55 11.96
N ILE A 57 -7.77 1.65 12.39
CA ILE A 57 -7.68 0.25 11.96
C ILE A 57 -7.26 -0.64 13.12
N GLN A 58 -7.28 -1.96 12.94
CA GLN A 58 -6.75 -2.89 13.96
C GLN A 58 -5.27 -2.60 14.27
N SER A 59 -4.89 -2.72 15.54
CA SER A 59 -3.52 -2.44 16.00
C SER A 59 -2.47 -3.28 15.27
N GLU A 60 -2.72 -4.57 15.05
CA GLU A 60 -1.82 -5.46 14.30
C GLU A 60 -1.62 -4.99 12.83
N VAL A 61 -2.71 -4.54 12.18
CA VAL A 61 -2.63 -4.01 10.81
C VAL A 61 -1.82 -2.71 10.81
N ALA A 62 -2.01 -1.84 11.81
CA ALA A 62 -1.24 -0.61 11.96
C ALA A 62 0.26 -0.91 12.15
N ASP A 63 0.63 -1.92 12.95
CA ASP A 63 2.02 -2.34 13.16
C ASP A 63 2.65 -2.79 11.84
N ARG A 64 1.90 -3.55 11.03
CA ARG A 64 2.33 -3.97 9.70
C ARG A 64 2.53 -2.79 8.75
N LEU A 65 1.57 -1.87 8.69
CA LEU A 65 1.64 -0.72 7.78
C LEU A 65 2.75 0.27 8.16
N CYS A 66 3.07 0.38 9.47
CA CYS A 66 4.14 1.24 9.99
C CYS A 66 5.49 0.52 10.11
N ALA A 67 5.60 -0.74 9.72
CA ALA A 67 6.83 -1.52 9.86
C ALA A 67 7.96 -0.93 9.00
N LYS A 68 9.19 -1.04 9.51
CA LYS A 68 10.40 -0.66 8.78
C LYS A 68 10.99 -1.87 8.06
N ALA A 69 11.68 -1.64 6.96
CA ALA A 69 12.43 -2.68 6.25
C ALA A 69 13.34 -3.46 7.22
N GLY A 70 13.43 -4.78 7.04
CA GLY A 70 14.18 -5.68 7.92
C GLY A 70 13.43 -6.16 9.16
N LYS A 71 12.19 -5.74 9.39
CA LYS A 71 11.32 -6.25 10.47
C LYS A 71 10.39 -7.34 9.96
N SER A 72 9.98 -8.27 10.85
CA SER A 72 9.08 -9.39 10.52
C SER A 72 7.75 -8.95 9.96
N ASP A 73 7.24 -7.81 10.40
CA ASP A 73 5.94 -7.27 10.01
C ASP A 73 5.98 -6.50 8.69
N TYR A 74 7.18 -6.21 8.16
CA TYR A 74 7.35 -5.58 6.87
C TYR A 74 6.85 -6.52 5.76
N GLY A 75 5.95 -6.03 4.92
CA GLY A 75 5.31 -6.83 3.88
C GLY A 75 5.03 -6.03 2.61
N ALA A 76 4.40 -6.70 1.63
CA ALA A 76 4.08 -6.08 0.35
C ALA A 76 3.30 -4.76 0.49
N ILE A 77 2.29 -4.74 1.36
CA ILE A 77 1.50 -3.52 1.58
C ILE A 77 2.34 -2.38 2.16
N THR A 78 3.30 -2.67 3.04
CA THR A 78 4.20 -1.67 3.62
C THR A 78 5.11 -1.08 2.54
N ALA A 79 5.66 -1.92 1.66
CA ALA A 79 6.49 -1.50 0.53
C ALA A 79 5.68 -0.65 -0.46
N ILE A 80 4.45 -1.05 -0.79
CA ILE A 80 3.55 -0.30 -1.66
C ILE A 80 3.22 1.07 -1.04
N LEU A 81 2.89 1.12 0.25
CA LEU A 81 2.63 2.39 0.94
C LEU A 81 3.83 3.34 0.89
N GLY A 82 5.05 2.80 1.07
CA GLY A 82 6.27 3.57 0.98
C GLY A 82 6.52 4.24 -0.38
N TYR A 83 5.89 3.73 -1.45
CA TYR A 83 5.87 4.37 -2.76
C TYR A 83 4.97 5.62 -2.78
N TYR A 84 3.81 5.57 -2.13
CA TYR A 84 2.85 6.67 -2.12
C TYR A 84 3.11 7.73 -1.05
N GLY A 85 3.71 7.36 0.09
CA GLY A 85 3.86 8.30 1.20
C GLY A 85 4.65 7.74 2.38
N THR A 86 4.63 8.51 3.47
CA THR A 86 5.17 8.07 4.77
C THR A 86 4.05 7.72 5.72
N VAL A 87 4.20 6.59 6.42
CA VAL A 87 3.20 6.10 7.38
C VAL A 87 3.71 6.27 8.80
N ARG A 88 2.87 6.82 9.66
CA ARG A 88 3.17 6.92 11.09
C ARG A 88 1.96 6.58 11.94
N ARG A 89 2.21 5.88 13.03
CA ARG A 89 1.21 5.64 14.07
C ARG A 89 1.06 6.90 14.91
N LEU A 90 -0.18 7.34 15.12
CA LEU A 90 -0.47 8.51 15.96
C LEU A 90 -0.70 8.07 17.41
N PHE A 91 -1.67 7.18 17.62
CA PHE A 91 -2.01 6.67 18.94
C PHE A 91 -2.75 5.33 18.88
N LYS A 92 -2.80 4.66 20.02
CA LYS A 92 -3.55 3.41 20.25
C LYS A 92 -4.93 3.75 20.81
N VAL A 93 -5.94 2.98 20.40
CA VAL A 93 -7.31 3.05 20.93
C VAL A 93 -7.66 1.69 21.52
N SER A 94 -7.95 1.67 22.83
CA SER A 94 -8.32 0.44 23.53
C SER A 94 -9.67 -0.11 23.02
N ALA A 95 -9.80 -1.42 22.97
CA ALA A 95 -11.04 -2.11 22.69
C ALA A 95 -12.19 -1.66 23.60
N GLY A 96 -11.88 -1.36 24.87
CA GLY A 96 -12.86 -0.85 25.83
C GLY A 96 -13.45 0.54 25.52
N SER A 97 -12.90 1.25 24.53
CA SER A 97 -13.44 2.54 24.06
C SER A 97 -14.66 2.39 23.13
N PHE A 98 -15.08 1.18 22.83
CA PHE A 98 -16.18 0.89 21.88
C PHE A 98 -17.31 0.11 22.55
N VAL A 99 -18.53 0.34 22.04
CA VAL A 99 -19.74 -0.42 22.44
C VAL A 99 -20.47 -0.90 21.18
N PRO A 100 -20.54 -2.22 20.94
CA PRO A 100 -19.88 -3.30 21.68
C PRO A 100 -18.35 -3.26 21.51
N ALA A 101 -17.62 -3.75 22.52
CA ALA A 101 -16.17 -3.79 22.46
C ALA A 101 -15.68 -4.80 21.41
N PRO A 102 -14.77 -4.44 20.51
CA PRO A 102 -14.14 -5.39 19.59
C PRO A 102 -13.18 -6.33 20.36
N LYS A 103 -12.78 -7.43 19.70
CA LYS A 103 -11.87 -8.42 20.31
C LYS A 103 -10.42 -7.94 20.40
N VAL A 104 -10.05 -6.89 19.70
CA VAL A 104 -8.67 -6.39 19.56
C VAL A 104 -8.65 -4.88 19.65
N ASP A 105 -7.52 -4.35 20.08
CA ASP A 105 -7.29 -2.91 20.11
C ASP A 105 -7.17 -2.33 18.69
N SER A 106 -7.48 -1.06 18.57
CA SER A 106 -7.31 -0.28 17.36
C SER A 106 -6.09 0.65 17.45
N ALA A 107 -5.69 1.19 16.34
CA ALA A 107 -4.74 2.28 16.27
C ALA A 107 -5.15 3.28 15.19
N VAL A 108 -4.85 4.54 15.43
CA VAL A 108 -4.95 5.57 14.42
C VAL A 108 -3.58 5.76 13.79
N ILE A 109 -3.55 5.65 12.47
CA ILE A 109 -2.36 5.93 11.65
C ILE A 109 -2.63 7.10 10.73
N ARG A 110 -1.56 7.78 10.33
CA ARG A 110 -1.59 8.81 9.30
C ARG A 110 -0.59 8.46 8.21
N ILE A 111 -1.02 8.62 6.97
CA ILE A 111 -0.23 8.49 5.78
C ILE A 111 -0.12 9.89 5.19
N ASP A 112 1.07 10.47 5.20
CA ASP A 112 1.38 11.74 4.56
C ASP A 112 1.84 11.41 3.13
N LEU A 113 1.03 11.79 2.12
CA LEU A 113 1.27 11.44 0.73
C LEU A 113 2.34 12.34 0.10
N TYR A 114 3.15 11.77 -0.77
CA TYR A 114 4.12 12.54 -1.53
C TYR A 114 3.40 13.34 -2.63
N ARG A 115 3.69 14.63 -2.73
CA ARG A 115 3.20 15.47 -3.84
C ARG A 115 3.81 15.04 -5.17
N GLU A 116 5.07 14.64 -5.14
CA GLU A 116 5.80 14.09 -6.28
C GLU A 116 6.28 12.69 -5.93
N PRO A 117 6.06 11.68 -6.79
CA PRO A 117 6.55 10.33 -6.55
C PRO A 117 8.08 10.33 -6.40
N LYS A 118 8.60 9.63 -5.40
CA LYS A 118 10.06 9.41 -5.26
C LYS A 118 10.65 8.63 -6.44
N TYR A 119 9.84 7.81 -7.08
CA TYR A 119 10.22 6.95 -8.19
C TYR A 119 9.12 7.02 -9.24
N THR A 120 9.49 7.02 -10.50
CA THR A 120 8.56 6.99 -11.64
C THR A 120 8.69 5.66 -12.38
N PRO A 121 7.99 4.61 -11.95
CA PRO A 121 7.99 3.35 -12.67
C PRO A 121 7.35 3.53 -14.05
N ARG A 122 7.82 2.78 -15.05
CA ARG A 122 7.21 2.78 -16.38
C ARG A 122 5.77 2.24 -16.36
N ASP A 123 5.52 1.26 -15.46
CA ASP A 123 4.22 0.64 -15.22
C ASP A 123 4.06 0.39 -13.70
N GLU A 124 3.13 1.10 -13.09
CA GLU A 124 2.84 0.96 -11.66
C GLU A 124 2.13 -0.33 -11.31
N THR A 125 1.29 -0.84 -12.21
CA THR A 125 0.60 -2.12 -12.01
C THR A 125 1.63 -3.23 -11.95
N LEU A 126 2.59 -3.21 -12.88
CA LEU A 126 3.69 -4.15 -12.89
C LEU A 126 4.58 -4.01 -11.65
N MET A 127 4.92 -2.78 -11.25
CA MET A 127 5.66 -2.53 -10.01
C MET A 127 4.97 -3.16 -8.80
N ARG A 128 3.65 -2.93 -8.63
CA ARG A 128 2.88 -3.53 -7.54
C ARG A 128 2.85 -5.05 -7.61
N ASN A 129 2.75 -5.62 -8.80
CA ASN A 129 2.77 -7.07 -9.00
C ASN A 129 4.13 -7.67 -8.63
N VAL A 130 5.22 -7.02 -9.01
CA VAL A 130 6.59 -7.40 -8.62
C VAL A 130 6.73 -7.37 -7.09
N ILE A 131 6.29 -6.29 -6.43
CA ILE A 131 6.33 -6.20 -4.96
C ILE A 131 5.51 -7.33 -4.34
N LYS A 132 4.26 -7.55 -4.77
CA LYS A 132 3.41 -8.64 -4.25
C LYS A 132 4.09 -10.00 -4.43
N ALA A 133 4.58 -10.30 -5.63
CA ALA A 133 5.27 -11.54 -5.93
C ALA A 133 6.50 -11.77 -5.04
N ALA A 134 7.28 -10.73 -4.78
CA ALA A 134 8.47 -10.79 -3.91
C ALA A 134 8.13 -11.23 -2.47
N PHE A 135 6.97 -10.82 -1.94
CA PHE A 135 6.55 -11.12 -0.57
C PHE A 135 5.69 -12.38 -0.42
N GLU A 136 5.08 -12.90 -1.49
CA GLU A 136 4.22 -14.08 -1.41
C GLU A 136 4.97 -15.36 -1.01
N MET A 137 6.24 -15.46 -1.39
CA MET A 137 7.06 -16.65 -1.14
C MET A 137 8.19 -16.37 -0.14
N ARG A 138 7.84 -15.98 1.10
CA ARG A 138 8.77 -15.52 2.15
C ARG A 138 9.97 -16.45 2.44
N ARG A 139 9.86 -17.76 2.14
CA ARG A 139 10.94 -18.74 2.34
C ARG A 139 11.78 -18.99 1.09
N LYS A 140 11.51 -18.30 -0.01
CA LYS A 140 12.26 -18.44 -1.27
C LYS A 140 13.12 -17.20 -1.49
N THR A 141 14.17 -17.36 -2.29
CA THR A 141 14.94 -16.21 -2.78
C THR A 141 14.06 -15.32 -3.64
N LEU A 142 14.39 -14.03 -3.71
CA LEU A 142 13.62 -13.07 -4.53
C LEU A 142 13.54 -13.52 -6.00
N GLN A 143 14.64 -14.04 -6.56
CA GLN A 143 14.66 -14.60 -7.91
C GLN A 143 13.61 -15.70 -8.08
N ASN A 144 13.59 -16.67 -7.17
CA ASN A 144 12.65 -17.81 -7.26
C ASN A 144 11.20 -17.37 -7.05
N ALA A 145 10.96 -16.39 -6.16
CA ALA A 145 9.63 -15.83 -5.94
C ALA A 145 9.10 -15.12 -7.20
N LEU A 146 9.93 -14.29 -7.82
CA LEU A 146 9.58 -13.58 -9.05
C LEU A 146 9.39 -14.54 -10.24
N SER A 147 10.31 -15.52 -10.42
CA SER A 147 10.18 -16.52 -11.49
C SER A 147 8.90 -17.36 -11.40
N ALA A 148 8.43 -17.63 -10.19
CA ALA A 148 7.21 -18.42 -9.98
C ALA A 148 5.91 -17.61 -10.21
N LYS A 149 5.97 -16.29 -10.13
CA LYS A 149 4.78 -15.43 -10.09
C LYS A 149 4.63 -14.48 -11.27
N LEU A 150 5.73 -14.12 -11.92
CA LEU A 150 5.71 -13.31 -13.12
C LEU A 150 5.65 -14.21 -14.35
N SER A 151 4.46 -14.64 -14.73
CA SER A 151 4.24 -15.43 -15.95
C SER A 151 4.66 -14.59 -17.18
N GLY A 152 5.40 -15.21 -18.12
CA GLY A 152 5.88 -14.53 -19.32
C GLY A 152 7.20 -13.78 -19.14
N TYR A 153 7.75 -13.73 -17.93
CA TYR A 153 9.04 -13.06 -17.67
C TYR A 153 10.17 -14.07 -17.43
N THR A 154 11.29 -13.89 -18.12
CA THR A 154 12.54 -14.59 -17.79
C THR A 154 13.28 -13.81 -16.70
N VAL A 155 13.36 -14.39 -15.50
CA VAL A 155 13.98 -13.76 -14.34
C VAL A 155 15.42 -14.26 -14.18
N THR A 156 16.40 -13.35 -14.25
CA THR A 156 17.83 -13.66 -14.09
C THR A 156 18.45 -12.82 -12.99
N ARG A 157 19.45 -13.37 -12.29
CA ARG A 157 20.26 -12.65 -11.31
C ARG A 157 21.67 -12.47 -11.85
N LYS A 158 22.19 -11.24 -11.82
CA LYS A 158 23.59 -10.93 -12.13
C LYS A 158 24.46 -11.07 -10.90
N GLY A 159 25.77 -11.16 -11.09
CA GLY A 159 26.76 -11.33 -10.01
C GLY A 159 26.79 -10.18 -9.00
N ASP A 160 26.36 -8.99 -9.39
CA ASP A 160 26.21 -7.79 -8.55
C ASP A 160 24.92 -7.79 -7.68
N GLY A 161 24.14 -8.86 -7.73
CA GLY A 161 22.87 -8.99 -7.02
C GLY A 161 21.67 -8.38 -7.75
N LEU A 162 21.85 -7.77 -8.91
CA LEU A 162 20.79 -7.23 -9.74
C LEU A 162 19.91 -8.36 -10.27
N ILE A 163 18.60 -8.25 -10.03
CA ILE A 163 17.59 -9.15 -10.60
C ILE A 163 16.93 -8.45 -11.77
N THR A 164 16.95 -9.07 -12.93
CA THR A 164 16.27 -8.58 -14.13
C THR A 164 15.19 -9.55 -14.55
N ALA A 165 14.01 -9.04 -14.90
CA ALA A 165 12.95 -9.80 -15.54
C ALA A 165 12.73 -9.24 -16.95
N LYS A 166 12.71 -10.11 -17.95
CA LYS A 166 12.53 -9.74 -19.36
C LYS A 166 11.30 -10.42 -19.94
N GLU A 167 10.48 -9.64 -20.60
CA GLU A 167 9.38 -10.08 -21.44
C GLU A 167 9.50 -9.32 -22.76
N ASP A 168 9.56 -10.00 -23.91
CA ASP A 168 9.49 -9.46 -25.28
C ASP A 168 10.09 -8.04 -25.47
N GLY A 169 11.32 -7.86 -25.00
CA GLY A 169 12.04 -6.57 -25.11
C GLY A 169 11.89 -5.62 -23.94
N THR A 170 10.97 -5.86 -23.00
CA THR A 170 10.83 -5.08 -21.77
C THR A 170 11.72 -5.65 -20.67
N THR A 171 12.56 -4.82 -20.07
CA THR A 171 13.42 -5.23 -18.93
C THR A 171 12.97 -4.53 -17.66
N ILE A 172 12.65 -5.32 -16.63
CA ILE A 172 12.44 -4.86 -15.26
C ILE A 172 13.71 -5.11 -14.48
N GLN A 173 14.18 -4.11 -13.75
CA GLN A 173 15.35 -4.23 -12.89
C GLN A 173 14.96 -3.98 -11.44
N ALA A 174 15.36 -4.88 -10.55
CA ALA A 174 15.20 -4.75 -9.12
C ALA A 174 16.52 -5.06 -8.42
N LEU A 175 16.95 -4.18 -7.52
CA LEU A 175 18.12 -4.42 -6.68
C LEU A 175 17.70 -5.27 -5.47
N ALA A 176 18.30 -6.44 -5.32
CA ALA A 176 18.02 -7.36 -4.22
C ALA A 176 18.38 -6.80 -2.83
N SER A 177 19.16 -5.72 -2.77
CA SER A 177 19.59 -5.08 -1.51
C SER A 177 18.57 -4.13 -0.89
N GLN A 178 17.43 -3.91 -1.53
CA GLN A 178 16.38 -3.01 -1.04
C GLN A 178 15.17 -3.73 -0.41
N PHE A 179 15.24 -5.08 -0.29
CA PHE A 179 14.17 -5.90 0.28
C PHE A 179 14.65 -6.76 1.44
#